data_9a6d7b03852c069bac0b2316b4d77d90
#
_entry.id   9a6d7b03852c069bac0b2316b4d77d90
#
_cell.length_a   1.000
_cell.length_b   1.000
_cell.length_c   1.000
_cell.angle_alpha   90.00
_cell.angle_beta   90.00
_cell.angle_gamma   90.00
#
_symmetry.space_group_name_H-M   'P 1'
#
loop_
_entity.id
_entity.type
_entity.pdbx_description
1 polymer ?
#
loop_
_entity_poly.entity_id
_entity_poly.type
_entity_poly.pdbx_seq_one_letter_code
_entity_poly.pdbx_strand_id
1 'polypeptide(L)'
;MSRAFVKEQEDAETFDTLPDRALSPHPNFVTAEGLAAIEAELSRAQSEFDAAQAAGDRALAAKAARDVRYFTARRANAQVIAAPKKSDRVQFGSTVTIDRADGRRQTFRIVGEDEADPAHGTLSHASPLARALAGKSVGDTVQAGNMEAEITAIE
;
A
#
# COMPACT_ATOMS: atom_id res chain seq x y z
N MET A 1 -14.93 -43.65 -17.25
CA MET A 1 -14.93 -42.31 -16.65
C MET A 1 -13.72 -41.55 -17.14
N SER A 2 -13.91 -40.45 -17.82
CA SER A 2 -12.78 -39.72 -18.40
C SER A 2 -12.13 -38.82 -17.36
N ARG A 3 -10.79 -38.84 -17.30
CA ARG A 3 -9.98 -37.93 -16.48
C ARG A 3 -10.22 -36.44 -16.77
N ALA A 4 -10.78 -36.13 -17.95
CA ALA A 4 -11.11 -34.76 -18.36
C ALA A 4 -12.21 -34.12 -17.47
N PHE A 5 -13.16 -34.90 -17.00
CA PHE A 5 -14.26 -34.40 -16.17
C PHE A 5 -13.80 -34.02 -14.75
N VAL A 6 -12.84 -34.78 -14.21
CA VAL A 6 -12.24 -34.48 -12.89
C VAL A 6 -11.36 -33.24 -12.97
N LYS A 7 -10.63 -33.06 -14.08
CA LYS A 7 -9.75 -31.92 -14.27
C LYS A 7 -10.54 -30.59 -14.45
N GLU A 8 -11.69 -30.65 -15.13
CA GLU A 8 -12.55 -29.47 -15.27
C GLU A 8 -13.19 -29.06 -13.93
N GLN A 9 -13.49 -30.02 -13.04
CA GLN A 9 -13.98 -29.71 -11.69
C GLN A 9 -12.88 -29.14 -10.79
N GLU A 10 -11.69 -29.69 -10.84
CA GLU A 10 -10.53 -29.17 -10.07
C GLU A 10 -10.15 -27.76 -10.54
N ASP A 11 -10.16 -27.50 -11.85
CA ASP A 11 -9.90 -26.18 -12.41
C ASP A 11 -11.03 -25.20 -12.05
N ALA A 12 -12.29 -25.64 -12.01
CA ALA A 12 -13.42 -24.82 -11.62
C ALA A 12 -13.37 -24.44 -10.12
N GLU A 13 -13.01 -25.37 -9.24
CA GLU A 13 -12.83 -25.12 -7.82
C GLU A 13 -11.64 -24.17 -7.56
N THR A 14 -10.59 -24.25 -8.37
CA THR A 14 -9.42 -23.37 -8.27
C THR A 14 -9.74 -21.92 -8.65
N PHE A 15 -10.68 -21.70 -9.58
CA PHE A 15 -11.11 -20.35 -9.95
C PHE A 15 -12.10 -19.73 -8.96
N ASP A 16 -12.88 -20.54 -8.26
CA ASP A 16 -13.87 -20.05 -7.30
C ASP A 16 -13.26 -19.58 -5.97
N THR A 17 -12.05 -20.04 -5.65
CA THR A 17 -11.35 -19.71 -4.40
C THR A 17 -9.89 -19.38 -4.64
N LEU A 18 -9.60 -18.12 -4.94
CA LEU A 18 -8.22 -17.66 -4.92
C LEU A 18 -7.75 -17.44 -3.48
N PRO A 19 -6.49 -17.77 -3.15
CA PRO A 19 -5.93 -17.47 -1.84
C PRO A 19 -5.97 -15.97 -1.56
N ASP A 20 -6.15 -15.61 -0.29
CA ASP A 20 -6.18 -14.21 0.12
C ASP A 20 -4.86 -13.50 -0.19
N ARG A 21 -4.95 -12.21 -0.49
CA ARG A 21 -3.77 -11.35 -0.54
C ARG A 21 -3.21 -11.21 0.87
N ALA A 22 -1.89 -11.32 0.98
CA ALA A 22 -1.22 -11.18 2.28
C ALA A 22 -1.46 -9.78 2.86
N LEU A 23 -1.83 -9.75 4.14
CA LEU A 23 -1.91 -8.51 4.90
C LEU A 23 -0.54 -8.19 5.50
N SER A 24 -0.18 -6.91 5.48
CA SER A 24 1.04 -6.43 6.11
C SER A 24 1.02 -6.68 7.62
N PRO A 25 2.14 -7.09 8.24
CA PRO A 25 2.26 -7.19 9.69
C PRO A 25 2.39 -5.83 10.39
N HIS A 26 2.58 -4.75 9.64
CA HIS A 26 2.70 -3.41 10.20
C HIS A 26 1.33 -2.81 10.52
N PRO A 27 1.24 -1.88 11.50
CA PRO A 27 0.03 -1.11 11.73
C PRO A 27 -0.42 -0.40 10.45
N ASN A 28 -1.72 -0.40 10.18
CA ASN A 28 -2.26 0.23 8.98
C ASN A 28 -2.51 1.73 9.21
N PHE A 29 -1.44 2.49 9.31
CA PHE A 29 -1.51 3.95 9.33
C PHE A 29 -1.86 4.46 7.93
N VAL A 30 -2.82 5.36 7.85
CA VAL A 30 -3.28 5.95 6.60
C VAL A 30 -3.46 7.46 6.76
N THR A 31 -3.32 8.18 5.66
CA THR A 31 -3.82 9.55 5.58
C THR A 31 -5.33 9.54 5.36
N ALA A 32 -5.99 10.68 5.48
CA ALA A 32 -7.42 10.78 5.15
C ALA A 32 -7.67 10.42 3.67
N GLU A 33 -6.78 10.85 2.78
CA GLU A 33 -6.81 10.52 1.35
C GLU A 33 -6.57 9.03 1.13
N GLY A 34 -5.68 8.42 1.90
CA GLY A 34 -5.40 6.98 1.84
C GLY A 34 -6.60 6.14 2.24
N LEU A 35 -7.33 6.54 3.28
CA LEU A 35 -8.58 5.87 3.65
C LEU A 35 -9.63 5.99 2.53
N ALA A 36 -9.80 7.19 1.97
CA ALA A 36 -10.72 7.40 0.85
C ALA A 36 -10.35 6.54 -0.37
N ALA A 37 -9.05 6.38 -0.65
CA ALA A 37 -8.57 5.52 -1.72
C ALA A 37 -8.88 4.04 -1.45
N ILE A 38 -8.70 3.55 -0.23
CA ILE A 38 -9.07 2.18 0.17
C ILE A 38 -10.57 1.94 -0.02
N GLU A 39 -11.40 2.89 0.39
CA GLU A 39 -12.86 2.80 0.23
C GLU A 39 -13.28 2.80 -1.25
N ALA A 40 -12.61 3.60 -2.09
CA ALA A 40 -12.84 3.63 -3.52
C ALA A 40 -12.45 2.29 -4.18
N GLU A 41 -11.31 1.71 -3.81
CA GLU A 41 -10.88 0.40 -4.30
C GLU A 41 -11.82 -0.72 -3.86
N LEU A 42 -12.33 -0.68 -2.64
CA LEU A 42 -13.34 -1.62 -2.16
C LEU A 42 -14.62 -1.53 -2.99
N SER A 43 -15.11 -0.33 -3.23
CA SER A 43 -16.30 -0.09 -4.06
C SER A 43 -16.10 -0.58 -5.49
N ARG A 44 -14.93 -0.31 -6.09
CA ARG A 44 -14.58 -0.79 -7.43
C ARG A 44 -14.56 -2.32 -7.48
N ALA A 45 -13.92 -2.97 -6.51
CA ALA A 45 -13.85 -4.43 -6.44
C ALA A 45 -15.22 -5.08 -6.29
N GLN A 46 -16.11 -4.50 -5.48
CA GLN A 46 -17.51 -4.96 -5.35
C GLN A 46 -18.27 -4.86 -6.67
N SER A 47 -18.14 -3.75 -7.39
CA SER A 47 -18.76 -3.57 -8.70
C SER A 47 -18.22 -4.55 -9.74
N GLU A 48 -16.92 -4.81 -9.76
CA GLU A 48 -16.29 -5.80 -10.63
C GLU A 48 -16.80 -7.22 -10.32
N PHE A 49 -16.93 -7.54 -9.04
CA PHE A 49 -17.47 -8.83 -8.62
C PHE A 49 -18.90 -9.04 -9.11
N ASP A 50 -19.77 -8.06 -8.91
CA ASP A 50 -21.17 -8.14 -9.35
C ASP A 50 -21.27 -8.26 -10.87
N ALA A 51 -20.48 -7.49 -11.62
CA ALA A 51 -20.44 -7.55 -13.07
C ALA A 51 -19.91 -8.91 -13.59
N ALA A 52 -18.88 -9.43 -12.96
CA ALA A 52 -18.30 -10.72 -13.31
C ALA A 52 -19.28 -11.89 -13.05
N GLN A 53 -20.00 -11.83 -11.93
CA GLN A 53 -21.05 -12.83 -11.65
C GLN A 53 -22.19 -12.76 -12.66
N ALA A 54 -22.64 -11.57 -13.01
CA ALA A 54 -23.69 -11.40 -14.01
C ALA A 54 -23.28 -11.90 -15.41
N ALA A 55 -21.99 -11.77 -15.74
CA ALA A 55 -21.41 -12.25 -17.01
C ALA A 55 -21.02 -13.74 -16.98
N GLY A 56 -21.08 -14.40 -15.82
CA GLY A 56 -20.61 -15.77 -15.66
C GLY A 56 -19.10 -15.95 -15.76
N ASP A 57 -18.34 -14.87 -15.60
CA ASP A 57 -16.87 -14.88 -15.60
C ASP A 57 -16.33 -15.26 -14.21
N ARG A 58 -16.11 -16.55 -14.01
CA ARG A 58 -15.70 -17.10 -12.70
C ARG A 58 -14.29 -16.66 -12.29
N ALA A 59 -13.36 -16.56 -13.23
CA ALA A 59 -12.00 -16.14 -12.97
C ALA A 59 -11.94 -14.68 -12.50
N LEU A 60 -12.67 -13.79 -13.17
CA LEU A 60 -12.76 -12.39 -12.80
C LEU A 60 -13.51 -12.21 -11.48
N ALA A 61 -14.59 -12.96 -11.26
CA ALA A 61 -15.32 -12.95 -9.99
C ALA A 61 -14.44 -13.37 -8.81
N ALA A 62 -13.64 -14.42 -8.96
CA ALA A 62 -12.71 -14.88 -7.92
C ALA A 62 -11.63 -13.84 -7.60
N LYS A 63 -11.09 -13.19 -8.63
CA LYS A 63 -10.12 -12.10 -8.46
C LYS A 63 -10.75 -10.90 -7.73
N ALA A 64 -11.92 -10.47 -8.15
CA ALA A 64 -12.63 -9.36 -7.52
C ALA A 64 -13.02 -9.68 -6.07
N ALA A 65 -13.49 -10.89 -5.79
CA ALA A 65 -13.79 -11.34 -4.43
C ALA A 65 -12.56 -11.29 -3.51
N ARG A 66 -11.39 -11.69 -4.00
CA ARG A 66 -10.13 -11.57 -3.27
C ARG A 66 -9.79 -10.12 -2.96
N ASP A 67 -9.96 -9.21 -3.90
CA ASP A 67 -9.73 -7.78 -3.67
C ASP A 67 -10.74 -7.19 -2.69
N VAL A 68 -12.01 -7.59 -2.73
CA VAL A 68 -13.03 -7.21 -1.74
C VAL A 68 -12.59 -7.61 -0.33
N ARG A 69 -12.11 -8.84 -0.14
CA ARG A 69 -11.62 -9.30 1.17
C ARG A 69 -10.41 -8.48 1.63
N TYR A 70 -9.47 -8.23 0.76
CA TYR A 70 -8.28 -7.43 1.07
C TYR A 70 -8.64 -6.01 1.52
N PHE A 71 -9.38 -5.28 0.70
CA PHE A 71 -9.74 -3.88 1.02
C PHE A 71 -10.74 -3.76 2.17
N THR A 72 -11.59 -4.75 2.39
CA THR A 72 -12.44 -4.81 3.59
C THR A 72 -11.59 -4.87 4.85
N ALA A 73 -10.58 -5.73 4.88
CA ALA A 73 -9.65 -5.83 6.00
C ALA A 73 -8.83 -4.55 6.19
N ARG A 74 -8.32 -3.97 5.09
CA ARG A 74 -7.55 -2.72 5.14
C ARG A 74 -8.38 -1.55 5.68
N ARG A 75 -9.63 -1.44 5.28
CA ARG A 75 -10.54 -0.44 5.82
C ARG A 75 -10.82 -0.67 7.30
N ALA A 76 -11.07 -1.93 7.69
CA ALA A 76 -11.43 -2.27 9.07
C ALA A 76 -10.30 -1.97 10.07
N ASN A 77 -9.04 -2.16 9.68
CA ASN A 77 -7.89 -1.92 10.55
C ASN A 77 -7.19 -0.58 10.32
N ALA A 78 -7.73 0.29 9.46
CA ALA A 78 -7.15 1.58 9.17
C ALA A 78 -7.13 2.51 10.40
N GLN A 79 -5.99 3.14 10.62
CA GLN A 79 -5.79 4.17 11.65
C GLN A 79 -5.41 5.47 10.94
N VAL A 80 -6.34 6.43 10.91
CA VAL A 80 -6.10 7.72 10.25
C VAL A 80 -5.21 8.57 11.13
N ILE A 81 -4.06 8.97 10.57
CA ILE A 81 -3.09 9.86 11.22
C ILE A 81 -3.06 11.17 10.45
N ALA A 82 -3.38 12.27 11.13
CA ALA A 82 -3.26 13.60 10.56
C ALA A 82 -1.79 13.97 10.33
N ALA A 83 -1.51 14.69 9.25
CA ALA A 83 -0.18 15.24 9.01
C ALA A 83 0.23 16.18 10.17
N PRO A 84 1.47 16.11 10.64
CA PRO A 84 1.93 17.00 11.70
C PRO A 84 1.93 18.46 11.22
N LYS A 85 1.48 19.39 12.06
CA LYS A 85 1.46 20.81 11.71
C LYS A 85 2.87 21.43 11.68
N LYS A 86 3.70 21.02 12.60
CA LYS A 86 5.13 21.30 12.67
C LYS A 86 5.80 20.18 13.43
N SER A 87 6.94 19.73 12.95
CA SER A 87 7.76 18.75 13.65
C SER A 87 9.22 18.96 13.33
N ASP A 88 10.05 18.91 14.36
CA ASP A 88 11.51 18.89 14.21
C ASP A 88 12.01 17.49 13.86
N ARG A 89 11.16 16.50 13.88
CA ARG A 89 11.47 15.11 13.61
C ARG A 89 10.56 14.52 12.55
N VAL A 90 11.11 13.61 11.76
CA VAL A 90 10.35 12.86 10.77
C VAL A 90 9.36 11.93 11.46
N GLN A 91 8.11 11.99 11.05
CA GLN A 91 7.02 11.12 11.50
C GLN A 91 6.05 10.82 10.37
N PHE A 92 5.07 9.95 10.60
CA PHE A 92 4.02 9.68 9.62
C PHE A 92 3.36 10.99 9.17
N GLY A 93 3.19 11.15 7.86
CA GLY A 93 2.62 12.36 7.27
C GLY A 93 3.61 13.49 7.00
N SER A 94 4.85 13.40 7.51
CA SER A 94 5.90 14.37 7.20
C SER A 94 6.30 14.32 5.73
N THR A 95 6.60 15.49 5.18
CA THR A 95 7.27 15.63 3.89
C THR A 95 8.74 15.89 4.13
N VAL A 96 9.60 15.00 3.66
CA VAL A 96 11.04 15.00 3.94
C VAL A 96 11.82 15.21 2.65
N THR A 97 12.72 16.16 2.65
CA THR A 97 13.68 16.36 1.56
C THR A 97 15.04 15.81 1.97
N ILE A 98 15.62 14.99 1.12
CA ILE A 98 16.95 14.39 1.30
C ILE A 98 17.86 14.74 0.13
N ASP A 99 19.13 14.98 0.45
CA ASP A 99 20.20 15.11 -0.53
C ASP A 99 21.07 13.85 -0.49
N ARG A 100 21.11 13.11 -1.58
CA ARG A 100 21.93 11.91 -1.70
C ARG A 100 23.37 12.25 -1.97
N ALA A 101 24.28 11.35 -1.60
CA ALA A 101 25.71 11.51 -1.81
C ALA A 101 26.13 11.76 -3.28
N ASP A 102 25.32 11.32 -4.23
CA ASP A 102 25.51 11.56 -5.67
C ASP A 102 24.98 12.92 -6.16
N GLY A 103 24.50 13.76 -5.26
CA GLY A 103 23.96 15.09 -5.54
C GLY A 103 22.48 15.15 -5.91
N ARG A 104 21.79 14.02 -5.97
CA ARG A 104 20.35 13.99 -6.24
C ARG A 104 19.56 14.45 -5.02
N ARG A 105 18.62 15.36 -5.26
CA ARG A 105 17.65 15.80 -4.25
C ARG A 105 16.32 15.11 -4.49
N GLN A 106 15.76 14.54 -3.44
CA GLN A 106 14.45 13.88 -3.47
C GLN A 106 13.59 14.35 -2.32
N THR A 107 12.30 14.50 -2.60
CA THR A 107 11.31 14.88 -1.59
C THR A 107 10.23 13.80 -1.54
N PHE A 108 9.96 13.29 -0.34
CA PHE A 108 8.95 12.26 -0.13
C PHE A 108 8.00 12.66 0.99
N ARG A 109 6.71 12.38 0.80
CA ARG A 109 5.73 12.38 1.89
C ARG A 109 5.58 10.94 2.41
N ILE A 110 5.63 10.77 3.72
CA ILE A 110 5.45 9.45 4.36
C ILE A 110 3.96 9.20 4.56
N VAL A 111 3.47 8.12 3.96
CA VAL A 111 2.05 7.78 3.87
C VAL A 111 1.80 6.31 4.19
N GLY A 112 0.57 5.85 4.07
CA GLY A 112 0.20 4.45 4.25
C GLY A 112 0.70 3.53 3.13
N GLU A 113 0.72 2.24 3.40
CA GLU A 113 1.26 1.23 2.46
C GLU A 113 0.46 1.14 1.16
N ASP A 114 -0.88 1.23 1.24
CA ASP A 114 -1.73 1.09 0.05
C ASP A 114 -1.76 2.35 -0.83
N GLU A 115 -1.37 3.50 -0.30
CA GLU A 115 -1.34 4.78 -1.04
C GLU A 115 0.05 5.17 -1.53
N ALA A 116 1.10 4.45 -1.13
CA ALA A 116 2.47 4.81 -1.45
C ALA A 116 2.81 4.58 -2.93
N ASP A 117 3.43 5.59 -3.52
CA ASP A 117 3.95 5.55 -4.88
C ASP A 117 5.25 6.38 -4.95
N PRO A 118 6.42 5.75 -4.75
CA PRO A 118 7.70 6.46 -4.73
C PRO A 118 8.01 7.23 -6.01
N ALA A 119 7.52 6.76 -7.15
CA ALA A 119 7.69 7.46 -8.44
C ALA A 119 6.97 8.82 -8.45
N HIS A 120 5.93 8.99 -7.63
CA HIS A 120 5.16 10.23 -7.49
C HIS A 120 5.38 10.94 -6.15
N GLY A 121 6.45 10.59 -5.42
CA GLY A 121 6.88 11.30 -4.24
C GLY A 121 6.19 10.90 -2.94
N THR A 122 5.54 9.75 -2.88
CA THR A 122 4.99 9.20 -1.64
C THR A 122 5.68 7.90 -1.25
N LEU A 123 5.99 7.76 0.03
CA LEU A 123 6.79 6.67 0.58
C LEU A 123 6.00 5.97 1.69
N SER A 124 5.90 4.65 1.61
CA SER A 124 5.27 3.87 2.68
C SER A 124 6.04 4.03 3.99
N HIS A 125 5.31 4.27 5.07
CA HIS A 125 5.89 4.33 6.42
C HIS A 125 6.61 3.03 6.81
N ALA A 126 6.23 1.91 6.24
CA ALA A 126 6.82 0.60 6.47
C ALA A 126 8.05 0.33 5.60
N SER A 127 8.33 1.16 4.60
CA SER A 127 9.48 1.00 3.70
C SER A 127 10.80 1.16 4.44
N PRO A 128 11.90 0.53 3.96
CA PRO A 128 13.20 0.66 4.62
C PRO A 128 13.67 2.11 4.76
N LEU A 129 13.48 2.94 3.73
CA LEU A 129 13.88 4.35 3.77
C LEU A 129 13.05 5.13 4.78
N ALA A 130 11.72 4.98 4.80
CA ALA A 130 10.87 5.66 5.77
C ALA A 130 11.21 5.25 7.21
N ARG A 131 11.51 3.99 7.43
CA ARG A 131 11.93 3.49 8.76
C ARG A 131 13.28 4.05 9.18
N ALA A 132 14.22 4.24 8.25
CA ALA A 132 15.50 4.88 8.52
C ALA A 132 15.34 6.37 8.85
N LEU A 133 14.39 7.05 8.19
CA LEU A 133 14.11 8.47 8.41
C LEU A 133 13.34 8.75 9.71
N ALA A 134 12.51 7.81 10.17
CA ALA A 134 11.63 8.01 11.32
C ALA A 134 12.39 8.49 12.57
N GLY A 135 11.93 9.58 13.17
CA GLY A 135 12.51 10.18 14.36
C GLY A 135 13.78 11.00 14.14
N LYS A 136 14.25 11.09 12.90
CA LYS A 136 15.44 11.87 12.53
C LYS A 136 15.08 13.36 12.34
N SER A 137 16.10 14.19 12.41
CA SER A 137 15.99 15.65 12.29
C SER A 137 16.78 16.17 11.09
N VAL A 138 16.54 17.42 10.71
CA VAL A 138 17.35 18.11 9.69
C VAL A 138 18.83 18.08 10.10
N GLY A 139 19.70 17.77 9.14
CA GLY A 139 21.14 17.58 9.35
C GLY A 139 21.56 16.15 9.66
N ASP A 140 20.63 15.28 10.01
CA ASP A 140 20.93 13.85 10.20
C ASP A 140 21.16 13.17 8.86
N THR A 141 22.05 12.19 8.85
CA THR A 141 22.29 11.32 7.70
C THR A 141 21.67 9.94 7.92
N VAL A 142 21.15 9.38 6.85
CA VAL A 142 20.57 8.04 6.84
C VAL A 142 21.10 7.22 5.67
N GLN A 143 21.02 5.91 5.76
CA GLN A 143 21.34 5.03 4.66
C GLN A 143 20.12 4.91 3.73
N ALA A 144 20.25 5.41 2.51
CA ALA A 144 19.22 5.36 1.49
C ALA A 144 19.62 4.39 0.37
N GLY A 145 19.27 3.10 0.55
CA GLY A 145 19.77 2.04 -0.32
C GLY A 145 21.25 1.77 -0.04
N ASN A 146 22.08 1.94 -1.05
CA ASN A 146 23.53 1.72 -0.97
C ASN A 146 24.35 3.01 -0.79
N MET A 147 23.71 4.16 -0.54
CA MET A 147 24.40 5.43 -0.32
C MET A 147 23.80 6.23 0.83
N GLU A 148 24.58 7.12 1.38
CA GLU A 148 24.12 8.05 2.40
C GLU A 148 23.26 9.17 1.81
N ALA A 149 22.34 9.66 2.62
CA ALA A 149 21.54 10.84 2.32
C ALA A 149 21.40 11.70 3.56
N GLU A 150 21.45 13.01 3.39
CA GLU A 150 21.26 14.00 4.45
C GLU A 150 19.83 14.56 4.39
N ILE A 151 19.20 14.67 5.55
CA ILE A 151 17.89 15.34 5.66
C ILE A 151 18.12 16.85 5.63
N THR A 152 17.54 17.52 4.64
CA THR A 152 17.70 18.97 4.45
C THR A 152 16.47 19.77 4.79
N ALA A 153 15.29 19.17 4.78
CA ALA A 153 14.03 19.81 5.18
C ALA A 153 13.02 18.77 5.68
N ILE A 154 12.19 19.20 6.63
CA ILE A 154 11.05 18.45 7.15
C ILE A 154 9.85 19.40 7.19
N GLU A 155 8.74 19.00 6.54
CA GLU A 155 7.47 19.72 6.55
C GLU A 155 6.32 18.84 7.05
#